data_6a6dedfc4a638e90971b9652c5279160
#
_entry.id   6a6dedfc4a638e90971b9652c5279160
#
_cell.length_a   1.000
_cell.length_b   1.000
_cell.length_c   1.000
_cell.angle_alpha   90.00
_cell.angle_beta   90.00
_cell.angle_gamma   90.00
#
_symmetry.space_group_name_H-M   'P 1'
#
loop_
_entity.id
_entity.type
_entity.pdbx_description
1 polymer ?
#
loop_
_entity_poly.entity_id
_entity_poly.type
_entity_poly.pdbx_seq_one_letter_code
_entity_poly.pdbx_strand_id
1 'polypeptide(L)'
;MSENRDAIRQICADIAKRVDRAYMAEQGRKGEPAAKLWDLWVETGLLGIALPEEYGGIGGDMTDLAYATDLLGQEGLVLGNVVPNFMCRIPLAKHGTEEQKKSILPATASGEAAFSFAITEPDAGTNTFKIRTTAIKQDDGTYLLNGTKHFITGFTHSTHCLVIARTQPYDEADRTKGLTVFLLDPHADGISATQMDIGIYLPEKNWVVSFDNVRLSADSVLGDEGSGLGVMFDCLNPERMLVTAANIGQADFVLKKAADYARVRAPFDTPIGAYQSVQHPLAIAKVNVEAARALLYKATAIFDEGNEVGLDANMAKYLSSTAYAQATNAAAMVFGGGFADMEQDLIPFYLQAKLSEVAPVNNNIVLSHIAQNALKLPKSY
;
A
#
# COMPACT_ATOMS: atom_id res chain seq x y z
N MET A 1 -8.69 22.87 -10.75
CA MET A 1 -8.70 21.85 -9.69
C MET A 1 -10.13 21.80 -9.18
N SER A 2 -10.66 20.64 -8.84
CA SER A 2 -12.01 20.53 -8.29
C SER A 2 -12.05 21.18 -6.88
N GLU A 3 -13.21 21.71 -6.45
CA GLU A 3 -13.37 22.25 -5.07
C GLU A 3 -12.96 21.23 -4.00
N ASN A 4 -13.16 19.95 -4.24
CA ASN A 4 -12.72 18.85 -3.37
C ASN A 4 -11.21 18.85 -3.12
N ARG A 5 -10.37 19.08 -4.15
CA ARG A 5 -8.90 19.03 -3.98
C ARG A 5 -8.36 20.20 -3.17
N ASP A 6 -8.98 21.36 -3.23
CA ASP A 6 -8.60 22.50 -2.38
C ASP A 6 -8.96 22.22 -0.93
N ALA A 7 -10.12 21.60 -0.66
CA ALA A 7 -10.50 21.15 0.68
C ALA A 7 -9.55 20.05 1.22
N ILE A 8 -9.23 19.03 0.42
CA ILE A 8 -8.27 17.98 0.79
C ILE A 8 -6.89 18.57 1.09
N ARG A 9 -6.42 19.51 0.28
CA ARG A 9 -5.15 20.21 0.53
C ARG A 9 -5.15 20.92 1.88
N GLN A 10 -6.23 21.62 2.20
CA GLN A 10 -6.36 22.32 3.49
C GLN A 10 -6.37 21.34 4.66
N ILE A 11 -7.13 20.25 4.54
CA ILE A 11 -7.19 19.18 5.55
C ILE A 11 -5.79 18.58 5.77
N CYS A 12 -5.08 18.20 4.71
CA CYS A 12 -3.74 17.62 4.83
C CYS A 12 -2.75 18.61 5.47
N ALA A 13 -2.83 19.90 5.11
CA ALA A 13 -2.01 20.95 5.73
C ALA A 13 -2.34 21.12 7.23
N ASP A 14 -3.58 20.99 7.64
CA ASP A 14 -3.97 21.07 9.05
C ASP A 14 -3.55 19.81 9.83
N ILE A 15 -3.62 18.63 9.23
CA ILE A 15 -3.05 17.40 9.82
C ILE A 15 -1.55 17.57 10.05
N ALA A 16 -0.80 18.08 9.06
CA ALA A 16 0.64 18.27 9.16
C ALA A 16 1.07 19.28 10.25
N LYS A 17 0.19 20.20 10.65
CA LYS A 17 0.42 21.08 11.82
C LYS A 17 0.22 20.37 13.16
N ARG A 18 -0.59 19.30 13.20
CA ARG A 18 -0.99 18.58 14.43
C ARG A 18 -0.14 17.34 14.69
N VAL A 19 0.43 16.75 13.64
CA VAL A 19 1.35 15.59 13.71
C VAL A 19 2.58 15.92 12.91
N ASP A 20 3.75 15.71 13.50
CA ASP A 20 5.04 15.88 12.84
C ASP A 20 5.74 14.57 12.52
N ARG A 21 6.79 14.65 11.73
CA ARG A 21 7.60 13.48 11.36
C ARG A 21 8.31 12.86 12.57
N ALA A 22 8.64 13.63 13.60
CA ALA A 22 9.30 13.13 14.82
C ALA A 22 8.40 12.13 15.55
N TYR A 23 7.10 12.39 15.65
CA TYR A 23 6.13 11.44 16.17
C TYR A 23 6.09 10.14 15.36
N MET A 24 6.03 10.23 14.02
CA MET A 24 6.02 9.04 13.15
C MET A 24 7.31 8.21 13.30
N ALA A 25 8.47 8.87 13.40
CA ALA A 25 9.76 8.22 13.61
C ALA A 25 9.82 7.52 14.97
N GLU A 26 9.25 8.12 16.02
CA GLU A 26 9.16 7.52 17.35
C GLU A 26 8.28 6.27 17.35
N GLN A 27 7.08 6.35 16.76
CA GLN A 27 6.17 5.21 16.66
C GLN A 27 6.80 4.07 15.84
N GLY A 28 7.47 4.39 14.73
CA GLY A 28 8.20 3.41 13.93
C GLY A 28 9.31 2.70 14.72
N ARG A 29 10.07 3.42 15.54
CA ARG A 29 11.12 2.83 16.42
C ARG A 29 10.51 1.94 17.50
N LYS A 30 9.41 2.35 18.10
CA LYS A 30 8.68 1.55 19.12
C LYS A 30 7.96 0.35 18.51
N GLY A 31 7.60 0.44 17.23
CA GLY A 31 6.74 -0.53 16.56
C GLY A 31 5.30 -0.47 17.03
N GLU A 32 4.87 0.73 17.39
CA GLU A 32 3.51 1.04 17.81
C GLU A 32 2.75 1.72 16.68
N PRO A 33 1.44 1.49 16.55
CA PRO A 33 0.62 2.18 15.56
C PRO A 33 0.68 3.70 15.71
N ALA A 34 0.63 4.42 14.60
CA ALA A 34 0.56 5.89 14.61
C ALA A 34 -0.87 6.37 14.88
N ALA A 35 -1.41 6.03 16.06
CA ALA A 35 -2.81 6.26 16.44
C ALA A 35 -3.23 7.71 16.25
N LYS A 36 -2.39 8.69 16.66
CA LYS A 36 -2.71 10.12 16.50
C LYS A 36 -2.93 10.53 15.03
N LEU A 37 -2.17 9.94 14.09
CA LEU A 37 -2.39 10.23 12.67
C LEU A 37 -3.65 9.51 12.16
N TRP A 38 -3.91 8.28 12.61
CA TRP A 38 -5.15 7.57 12.32
C TRP A 38 -6.38 8.32 12.79
N ASP A 39 -6.38 8.79 14.05
CA ASP A 39 -7.48 9.58 14.62
C ASP A 39 -7.76 10.85 13.82
N LEU A 40 -6.72 11.49 13.26
CA LEU A 40 -6.87 12.65 12.39
C LEU A 40 -7.48 12.30 11.03
N TRP A 41 -7.17 11.13 10.47
CA TRP A 41 -7.85 10.64 9.27
C TRP A 41 -9.35 10.42 9.54
N VAL A 42 -9.69 9.87 10.72
CA VAL A 42 -11.11 9.72 11.17
C VAL A 42 -11.77 11.09 11.33
N GLU A 43 -11.20 11.95 12.18
CA GLU A 43 -11.75 13.27 12.54
C GLU A 43 -12.01 14.14 11.31
N THR A 44 -11.14 14.09 10.33
CA THR A 44 -11.23 14.91 9.11
C THR A 44 -12.07 14.26 8.01
N GLY A 45 -12.53 13.04 8.19
CA GLY A 45 -13.33 12.30 7.23
C GLY A 45 -12.51 11.67 6.08
N LEU A 46 -11.18 11.80 6.07
CA LEU A 46 -10.35 11.25 4.98
C LEU A 46 -10.54 9.73 4.79
N LEU A 47 -10.88 8.99 5.86
CA LEU A 47 -11.22 7.57 5.74
C LEU A 47 -12.50 7.33 4.93
N GLY A 48 -13.39 8.30 4.80
CA GLY A 48 -14.60 8.21 3.99
C GLY A 48 -14.42 8.46 2.49
N ILE A 49 -13.22 8.90 2.04
CA ILE A 49 -12.95 9.12 0.61
C ILE A 49 -13.06 7.80 -0.17
N ALA A 50 -13.56 7.86 -1.41
CA ALA A 50 -13.73 6.72 -2.30
C ALA A 50 -14.59 5.58 -1.71
N LEU A 51 -15.54 5.93 -0.87
CA LEU A 51 -16.58 5.05 -0.34
C LEU A 51 -17.96 5.63 -0.73
N PRO A 52 -18.94 4.80 -1.12
CA PRO A 52 -20.29 5.27 -1.40
C PRO A 52 -20.93 5.94 -0.17
N GLU A 53 -21.67 7.04 -0.41
CA GLU A 53 -22.31 7.82 0.67
C GLU A 53 -23.29 6.98 1.51
N GLU A 54 -23.98 6.01 0.89
CA GLU A 54 -24.88 5.08 1.58
C GLU A 54 -24.19 4.23 2.68
N TYR A 55 -22.86 4.10 2.60
CA TYR A 55 -22.03 3.41 3.60
C TYR A 55 -21.17 4.38 4.44
N GLY A 56 -21.57 5.64 4.54
CA GLY A 56 -20.88 6.65 5.36
C GLY A 56 -19.67 7.30 4.67
N GLY A 57 -19.54 7.13 3.37
CA GLY A 57 -18.53 7.86 2.58
C GLY A 57 -18.83 9.35 2.50
N ILE A 58 -17.79 10.14 2.23
CA ILE A 58 -17.90 11.60 2.04
C ILE A 58 -17.87 12.01 0.56
N GLY A 59 -18.02 11.03 -0.33
CA GLY A 59 -17.77 11.25 -1.76
C GLY A 59 -16.28 11.24 -2.08
N GLY A 60 -15.93 11.78 -3.25
CA GLY A 60 -14.56 11.68 -3.79
C GLY A 60 -14.30 10.34 -4.44
N ASP A 61 -13.11 10.22 -5.01
CA ASP A 61 -12.72 9.11 -5.86
C ASP A 61 -11.29 8.62 -5.52
N MET A 62 -10.77 7.66 -6.29
CA MET A 62 -9.41 7.16 -6.12
C MET A 62 -8.37 8.26 -6.37
N THR A 63 -8.65 9.19 -7.27
CA THR A 63 -7.78 10.35 -7.54
C THR A 63 -7.67 11.26 -6.32
N ASP A 64 -8.77 11.53 -5.63
CA ASP A 64 -8.81 12.33 -4.40
C ASP A 64 -8.07 11.64 -3.25
N LEU A 65 -8.25 10.33 -3.12
CA LEU A 65 -7.53 9.53 -2.12
C LEU A 65 -6.01 9.49 -2.37
N ALA A 66 -5.61 9.29 -3.62
CA ALA A 66 -4.21 9.33 -4.03
C ALA A 66 -3.61 10.72 -3.79
N TYR A 67 -4.39 11.79 -4.01
CA TYR A 67 -3.97 13.15 -3.74
C TYR A 67 -3.72 13.41 -2.25
N ALA A 68 -4.62 12.98 -1.38
CA ALA A 68 -4.42 13.07 0.07
C ALA A 68 -3.17 12.29 0.53
N THR A 69 -2.97 11.08 -0.01
CA THR A 69 -1.81 10.23 0.31
C THR A 69 -0.50 10.85 -0.16
N ASP A 70 -0.45 11.44 -1.36
CA ASP A 70 0.72 12.16 -1.88
C ASP A 70 1.04 13.37 -1.00
N LEU A 71 0.05 14.21 -0.67
CA LEU A 71 0.25 15.41 0.15
C LEU A 71 0.79 15.09 1.55
N LEU A 72 0.20 14.12 2.23
CA LEU A 72 0.70 13.69 3.55
C LEU A 72 2.08 13.04 3.44
N GLY A 73 2.35 12.31 2.36
CA GLY A 73 3.66 11.77 2.04
C GLY A 73 4.73 12.85 1.91
N GLN A 74 4.42 14.03 1.33
CA GLN A 74 5.32 15.19 1.22
C GLN A 74 5.72 15.79 2.57
N GLU A 75 4.96 15.50 3.63
CA GLU A 75 5.28 15.83 5.02
C GLU A 75 5.87 14.63 5.80
N GLY A 76 6.13 13.50 5.12
CA GLY A 76 6.64 12.26 5.74
C GLY A 76 5.60 11.52 6.59
N LEU A 77 4.32 11.85 6.41
CA LEU A 77 3.20 11.33 7.20
C LEU A 77 2.44 10.24 6.42
N VAL A 78 3.00 9.04 6.36
CA VAL A 78 2.39 7.89 5.70
C VAL A 78 2.01 6.83 6.73
N LEU A 79 0.74 6.38 6.69
CA LEU A 79 0.24 5.25 7.45
C LEU A 79 0.32 3.98 6.59
N GLY A 80 1.01 2.96 7.08
CA GLY A 80 1.13 1.68 6.38
C GLY A 80 -0.20 0.93 6.28
N ASN A 81 -1.12 1.12 7.23
CA ASN A 81 -2.44 0.51 7.24
C ASN A 81 -3.46 1.21 6.32
N VAL A 82 -3.19 2.41 5.81
CA VAL A 82 -4.07 3.07 4.83
C VAL A 82 -4.21 2.22 3.58
N VAL A 83 -3.10 1.68 3.06
CA VAL A 83 -3.12 0.86 1.84
C VAL A 83 -4.04 -0.37 2.00
N PRO A 84 -3.84 -1.29 2.97
CA PRO A 84 -4.72 -2.45 3.11
C PRO A 84 -6.18 -2.06 3.41
N ASN A 85 -6.43 -0.98 4.16
CA ASN A 85 -7.80 -0.54 4.41
C ASN A 85 -8.54 -0.18 3.12
N PHE A 86 -7.94 0.68 2.30
CA PHE A 86 -8.60 1.13 1.07
C PHE A 86 -8.64 0.04 0.00
N MET A 87 -7.55 -0.73 -0.20
CA MET A 87 -7.53 -1.79 -1.20
C MET A 87 -8.50 -2.95 -0.89
N CYS A 88 -8.80 -3.22 0.38
CA CYS A 88 -9.72 -4.30 0.77
C CYS A 88 -11.19 -3.87 0.72
N ARG A 89 -11.52 -2.63 1.09
CA ARG A 89 -12.91 -2.18 1.08
C ARG A 89 -13.48 -1.96 -0.33
N ILE A 90 -12.62 -1.64 -1.32
CA ILE A 90 -13.06 -1.49 -2.72
C ILE A 90 -13.69 -2.79 -3.25
N PRO A 91 -13.01 -3.96 -3.21
CA PRO A 91 -13.65 -5.21 -3.60
C PRO A 91 -14.81 -5.60 -2.70
N LEU A 92 -14.80 -5.26 -1.40
CA LEU A 92 -15.96 -5.48 -0.54
C LEU A 92 -17.18 -4.68 -1.03
N ALA A 93 -17.01 -3.41 -1.38
CA ALA A 93 -18.09 -2.60 -1.95
C ALA A 93 -18.59 -3.13 -3.29
N LYS A 94 -17.72 -3.75 -4.11
CA LYS A 94 -18.05 -4.26 -5.44
C LYS A 94 -18.64 -5.66 -5.41
N HIS A 95 -18.09 -6.58 -4.61
CA HIS A 95 -18.37 -8.02 -4.64
C HIS A 95 -19.04 -8.54 -3.38
N GLY A 96 -19.09 -7.76 -2.31
CA GLY A 96 -19.73 -8.16 -1.05
C GLY A 96 -21.23 -8.31 -1.18
N THR A 97 -21.81 -9.19 -0.35
CA THR A 97 -23.25 -9.20 -0.15
C THR A 97 -23.72 -7.91 0.49
N GLU A 98 -25.00 -7.59 0.37
CA GLU A 98 -25.56 -6.40 1.02
C GLU A 98 -25.40 -6.43 2.55
N GLU A 99 -25.40 -7.61 3.15
CA GLU A 99 -25.14 -7.79 4.58
C GLU A 99 -23.69 -7.48 4.94
N GLN A 100 -22.72 -8.02 4.18
CA GLN A 100 -21.29 -7.71 4.35
C GLN A 100 -21.01 -6.21 4.18
N LYS A 101 -21.57 -5.58 3.15
CA LYS A 101 -21.40 -4.15 2.89
C LYS A 101 -21.93 -3.30 4.05
N LYS A 102 -23.20 -3.54 4.45
CA LYS A 102 -23.86 -2.76 5.50
C LYS A 102 -23.26 -2.94 6.88
N SER A 103 -22.71 -4.12 7.16
CA SER A 103 -22.09 -4.39 8.47
C SER A 103 -20.67 -3.83 8.58
N ILE A 104 -19.91 -3.75 7.50
CA ILE A 104 -18.48 -3.46 7.57
C ILE A 104 -18.11 -2.09 6.99
N LEU A 105 -18.65 -1.71 5.83
CA LEU A 105 -18.21 -0.48 5.15
C LEU A 105 -18.39 0.79 5.99
N PRO A 106 -19.51 1.01 6.73
CA PRO A 106 -19.66 2.17 7.60
C PRO A 106 -18.58 2.24 8.69
N ALA A 107 -18.24 1.10 9.29
CA ALA A 107 -17.20 1.00 10.31
C ALA A 107 -15.80 1.33 9.76
N THR A 108 -15.56 1.12 8.45
CA THR A 108 -14.28 1.55 7.81
C THR A 108 -14.19 3.06 7.64
N ALA A 109 -15.29 3.75 7.43
CA ALA A 109 -15.33 5.20 7.33
C ALA A 109 -15.14 5.87 8.70
N SER A 110 -15.73 5.29 9.76
CA SER A 110 -15.57 5.77 11.15
C SER A 110 -14.24 5.38 11.78
N GLY A 111 -13.44 4.51 11.14
CA GLY A 111 -12.17 4.02 11.69
C GLY A 111 -12.32 2.91 12.73
N GLU A 112 -13.54 2.45 13.03
CA GLU A 112 -13.82 1.32 13.92
C GLU A 112 -13.41 -0.02 13.32
N ALA A 113 -13.47 -0.14 11.97
CA ALA A 113 -12.99 -1.30 11.25
C ALA A 113 -11.70 -0.97 10.48
N ALA A 114 -10.74 -1.88 10.58
CA ALA A 114 -9.47 -1.84 9.87
C ALA A 114 -9.22 -3.18 9.19
N PHE A 115 -8.68 -3.12 7.97
CA PHE A 115 -8.35 -4.30 7.17
C PHE A 115 -6.87 -4.64 7.18
N SER A 116 -6.58 -5.94 7.12
CA SER A 116 -5.33 -6.51 6.63
C SER A 116 -5.58 -7.37 5.38
N PHE A 117 -4.51 -7.65 4.63
CA PHE A 117 -4.58 -8.43 3.39
C PHE A 117 -3.57 -9.57 3.40
N ALA A 118 -4.01 -10.80 3.20
CA ALA A 118 -3.22 -12.00 3.36
C ALA A 118 -3.18 -12.86 2.08
N ILE A 119 -2.19 -12.59 1.21
CA ILE A 119 -1.97 -13.33 -0.04
C ILE A 119 -0.63 -14.08 -0.04
N THR A 120 0.46 -13.39 0.33
CA THR A 120 1.84 -13.89 0.21
C THR A 120 2.08 -15.09 1.14
N GLU A 121 2.79 -16.09 0.64
CA GLU A 121 3.22 -17.27 1.41
C GLU A 121 4.74 -17.43 1.35
N PRO A 122 5.36 -18.25 2.24
CA PRO A 122 6.81 -18.47 2.22
C PRO A 122 7.35 -18.86 0.85
N ASP A 123 6.64 -19.70 0.10
CA ASP A 123 7.03 -20.23 -1.21
C ASP A 123 6.30 -19.55 -2.39
N ALA A 124 5.39 -18.62 -2.13
CA ALA A 124 4.55 -17.98 -3.15
C ALA A 124 4.43 -16.46 -2.91
N GLY A 125 5.50 -15.71 -3.18
CA GLY A 125 5.52 -14.25 -3.20
C GLY A 125 5.24 -13.73 -4.60
N THR A 126 6.27 -13.65 -5.45
CA THR A 126 6.15 -13.15 -6.83
C THR A 126 5.17 -13.96 -7.68
N ASN A 127 5.14 -15.28 -7.52
CA ASN A 127 4.18 -16.16 -8.17
C ASN A 127 3.03 -16.50 -7.22
N THR A 128 2.13 -15.55 -7.01
CA THR A 128 0.95 -15.69 -6.14
C THR A 128 -0.02 -16.79 -6.60
N PHE A 129 0.04 -17.21 -7.87
CA PHE A 129 -0.76 -18.34 -8.35
C PHE A 129 -0.30 -19.70 -7.80
N LYS A 130 0.85 -19.77 -7.11
CA LYS A 130 1.32 -21.02 -6.44
C LYS A 130 1.03 -21.06 -4.94
N ILE A 131 0.12 -20.23 -4.44
CA ILE A 131 -0.30 -20.31 -3.04
C ILE A 131 -0.84 -21.71 -2.70
N ARG A 132 -0.57 -22.15 -1.47
CA ARG A 132 -0.91 -23.48 -0.95
C ARG A 132 -1.91 -23.44 0.21
N THR A 133 -2.18 -22.26 0.78
CA THR A 133 -3.24 -22.09 1.77
C THR A 133 -4.54 -22.60 1.19
N THR A 134 -5.22 -23.51 1.89
CA THR A 134 -6.46 -24.15 1.46
C THR A 134 -7.63 -23.78 2.36
N ALA A 135 -8.82 -23.70 1.79
CA ALA A 135 -10.09 -23.59 2.50
C ALA A 135 -11.01 -24.70 2.00
N ILE A 136 -11.03 -25.83 2.71
CA ILE A 136 -11.76 -27.04 2.28
C ILE A 136 -13.18 -26.97 2.79
N LYS A 137 -14.14 -27.03 1.84
CA LYS A 137 -15.57 -27.03 2.14
C LYS A 137 -15.97 -28.28 2.89
N GLN A 138 -16.78 -28.10 3.93
CA GLN A 138 -17.32 -29.15 4.77
C GLN A 138 -18.77 -29.47 4.36
N ASP A 139 -19.29 -30.60 4.83
CA ASP A 139 -20.67 -31.06 4.51
C ASP A 139 -21.76 -30.10 5.01
N ASP A 140 -21.46 -29.29 6.05
CA ASP A 140 -22.36 -28.29 6.60
C ASP A 140 -22.25 -26.91 5.87
N GLY A 141 -21.48 -26.84 4.80
CA GLY A 141 -21.27 -25.64 4.00
C GLY A 141 -20.21 -24.68 4.52
N THR A 142 -19.62 -24.92 5.69
CA THR A 142 -18.49 -24.15 6.22
C THR A 142 -17.18 -24.54 5.52
N TYR A 143 -16.09 -23.79 5.79
CA TYR A 143 -14.77 -24.13 5.28
C TYR A 143 -13.77 -24.29 6.42
N LEU A 144 -12.78 -25.16 6.26
CA LEU A 144 -11.62 -25.26 7.14
C LEU A 144 -10.41 -24.65 6.42
N LEU A 145 -9.93 -23.52 6.95
CA LEU A 145 -8.78 -22.79 6.42
C LEU A 145 -7.50 -23.31 7.09
N ASN A 146 -6.54 -23.69 6.25
CA ASN A 146 -5.22 -24.18 6.68
C ASN A 146 -4.12 -23.58 5.81
N GLY A 147 -3.00 -23.16 6.43
CA GLY A 147 -1.86 -22.62 5.72
C GLY A 147 -1.10 -21.57 6.49
N THR A 148 -0.17 -20.89 5.81
CA THR A 148 0.63 -19.82 6.42
C THR A 148 0.82 -18.67 5.45
N LYS A 149 0.60 -17.45 5.93
CA LYS A 149 0.78 -16.21 5.18
C LYS A 149 1.92 -15.39 5.77
N HIS A 150 2.67 -14.70 4.90
CA HIS A 150 3.83 -13.88 5.26
C HIS A 150 3.64 -12.42 4.86
N PHE A 151 4.31 -11.52 5.56
CA PHE A 151 4.31 -10.08 5.30
C PHE A 151 2.92 -9.45 5.42
N ILE A 152 2.13 -9.88 6.40
CA ILE A 152 0.78 -9.34 6.62
C ILE A 152 0.87 -8.09 7.48
N THR A 153 0.72 -6.93 6.85
CA THR A 153 0.81 -5.63 7.51
C THR A 153 -0.37 -5.40 8.46
N GLY A 154 -0.08 -5.04 9.71
CA GLY A 154 -1.07 -4.62 10.68
C GLY A 154 -2.04 -5.69 11.15
N PHE A 155 -1.76 -6.98 10.94
CA PHE A 155 -2.70 -8.09 11.15
C PHE A 155 -3.36 -8.06 12.54
N THR A 156 -2.58 -7.94 13.61
CA THR A 156 -3.10 -7.98 14.99
C THR A 156 -3.90 -6.75 15.42
N HIS A 157 -3.84 -5.67 14.63
CA HIS A 157 -4.60 -4.44 14.85
C HIS A 157 -5.76 -4.30 13.86
N SER A 158 -5.93 -5.26 12.93
CA SER A 158 -7.06 -5.28 12.01
C SER A 158 -8.28 -5.95 12.67
N THR A 159 -9.46 -5.54 12.27
CA THR A 159 -10.73 -6.16 12.66
C THR A 159 -11.19 -7.18 11.63
N HIS A 160 -10.69 -7.04 10.40
CA HIS A 160 -11.00 -7.91 9.27
C HIS A 160 -9.74 -8.19 8.46
N CYS A 161 -9.65 -9.39 7.91
CA CYS A 161 -8.58 -9.76 6.97
C CYS A 161 -9.19 -10.33 5.70
N LEU A 162 -8.79 -9.83 4.53
CA LEU A 162 -9.06 -10.54 3.29
C LEU A 162 -7.95 -11.58 3.07
N VAL A 163 -8.30 -12.86 3.12
CA VAL A 163 -7.37 -13.97 2.89
C VAL A 163 -7.69 -14.67 1.59
N ILE A 164 -6.65 -14.92 0.79
CA ILE A 164 -6.77 -15.68 -0.45
C ILE A 164 -6.36 -17.12 -0.17
N ALA A 165 -7.27 -18.06 -0.45
CA ALA A 165 -7.04 -19.50 -0.28
C ALA A 165 -7.55 -20.29 -1.49
N ARG A 166 -7.17 -21.56 -1.56
CA ARG A 166 -7.68 -22.50 -2.57
C ARG A 166 -8.81 -23.33 -2.01
N THR A 167 -9.95 -23.27 -2.68
CA THR A 167 -11.09 -24.19 -2.44
C THR A 167 -11.01 -25.44 -3.31
N GLN A 168 -10.09 -25.46 -4.30
CA GLN A 168 -9.78 -26.60 -5.16
C GLN A 168 -8.27 -26.80 -5.26
N PRO A 169 -7.78 -28.03 -5.51
CA PRO A 169 -6.36 -28.30 -5.73
C PRO A 169 -5.78 -27.44 -6.86
N TYR A 170 -4.48 -27.13 -6.74
CA TYR A 170 -3.73 -26.42 -7.78
C TYR A 170 -3.76 -27.21 -9.10
N ASP A 171 -4.07 -26.52 -10.18
CA ASP A 171 -4.08 -27.08 -11.54
C ASP A 171 -3.03 -26.35 -12.40
N GLU A 172 -2.05 -27.06 -12.92
CA GLU A 172 -1.01 -26.45 -13.77
C GLU A 172 -1.57 -25.92 -15.10
N ALA A 173 -2.66 -26.54 -15.61
CA ALA A 173 -3.33 -26.09 -16.84
C ALA A 173 -4.17 -24.82 -16.61
N ASP A 174 -4.71 -24.65 -15.40
CA ASP A 174 -5.44 -23.45 -14.98
C ASP A 174 -5.01 -23.04 -13.58
N ARG A 175 -3.94 -22.25 -13.49
CA ARG A 175 -3.32 -21.82 -12.23
C ARG A 175 -4.21 -20.92 -11.37
N THR A 176 -5.29 -20.38 -11.95
CA THR A 176 -6.22 -19.46 -11.28
C THR A 176 -7.43 -20.21 -10.68
N LYS A 177 -7.64 -21.45 -11.10
CA LYS A 177 -8.75 -22.30 -10.67
C LYS A 177 -8.76 -22.50 -9.16
N GLY A 178 -9.92 -22.33 -8.54
CA GLY A 178 -10.14 -22.54 -7.11
C GLY A 178 -9.55 -21.44 -6.21
N LEU A 179 -9.05 -20.33 -6.74
CA LEU A 179 -8.73 -19.17 -5.91
C LEU A 179 -10.03 -18.55 -5.41
N THR A 180 -10.13 -18.37 -4.10
CA THR A 180 -11.28 -17.74 -3.43
C THR A 180 -10.80 -16.74 -2.41
N VAL A 181 -11.50 -15.62 -2.29
CA VAL A 181 -11.23 -14.59 -1.26
C VAL A 181 -12.21 -14.79 -0.12
N PHE A 182 -11.68 -14.79 1.09
CA PHE A 182 -12.46 -14.92 2.31
C PHE A 182 -12.30 -13.68 3.18
N LEU A 183 -13.39 -13.27 3.78
CA LEU A 183 -13.41 -12.28 4.85
C LEU A 183 -13.24 -13.02 6.18
N LEU A 184 -12.14 -12.76 6.87
CA LEU A 184 -11.71 -13.46 8.08
C LEU A 184 -11.70 -12.51 9.28
N ASP A 185 -12.18 -12.98 10.44
CA ASP A 185 -11.89 -12.38 11.73
C ASP A 185 -10.45 -12.74 12.14
N PRO A 186 -9.52 -11.77 12.27
CA PRO A 186 -8.13 -12.03 12.65
C PRO A 186 -7.94 -12.67 14.04
N HIS A 187 -9.00 -12.65 14.86
CA HIS A 187 -8.97 -13.16 16.24
C HIS A 187 -9.71 -14.50 16.39
N ALA A 188 -10.11 -15.13 15.27
CA ALA A 188 -10.77 -16.43 15.29
C ALA A 188 -9.87 -17.54 15.85
N ASP A 189 -10.49 -18.54 16.46
CA ASP A 189 -9.78 -19.73 16.95
C ASP A 189 -9.01 -20.43 15.83
N GLY A 190 -7.82 -20.95 16.16
CA GLY A 190 -6.93 -21.62 15.21
C GLY A 190 -5.98 -20.69 14.46
N ILE A 191 -5.99 -19.38 14.76
CA ILE A 191 -5.05 -18.42 14.19
C ILE A 191 -3.90 -18.16 15.17
N SER A 192 -2.69 -18.19 14.65
CA SER A 192 -1.50 -17.72 15.36
C SER A 192 -0.75 -16.70 14.51
N ALA A 193 -0.32 -15.60 15.13
CA ALA A 193 0.42 -14.54 14.47
C ALA A 193 1.74 -14.28 15.18
N THR A 194 2.85 -14.29 14.42
CA THR A 194 4.20 -13.98 14.93
C THR A 194 4.71 -12.73 14.22
N GLN A 195 5.10 -11.71 15.01
CA GLN A 195 5.68 -10.50 14.48
C GLN A 195 6.99 -10.79 13.75
N MET A 196 7.16 -10.24 12.58
CA MET A 196 8.40 -10.31 11.83
C MET A 196 9.36 -9.22 12.29
N ASP A 197 10.62 -9.60 12.53
CA ASP A 197 11.70 -8.65 12.78
C ASP A 197 12.27 -8.17 11.44
N ILE A 198 11.73 -7.10 10.92
CA ILE A 198 12.17 -6.47 9.66
C ILE A 198 12.78 -5.10 9.93
N GLY A 199 13.89 -4.80 9.26
CA GLY A 199 14.69 -3.59 9.47
C GLY A 199 14.05 -2.28 8.99
N ILE A 200 12.75 -2.27 8.70
CA ILE A 200 12.01 -1.07 8.28
C ILE A 200 11.25 -0.51 9.48
N TYR A 201 11.59 0.71 9.86
CA TYR A 201 10.98 1.40 10.99
C TYR A 201 9.65 2.05 10.57
N LEU A 202 8.62 1.21 10.37
CA LEU A 202 7.25 1.65 10.15
C LEU A 202 6.43 1.42 11.43
N PRO A 203 5.45 2.29 11.73
CA PRO A 203 4.51 2.09 12.83
C PRO A 203 3.79 0.75 12.74
N GLU A 204 3.31 0.39 11.55
CA GLU A 204 2.63 -0.89 11.31
C GLU A 204 3.63 -2.01 11.06
N LYS A 205 3.55 -3.05 11.89
CA LYS A 205 4.40 -4.24 11.79
C LYS A 205 3.84 -5.24 10.79
N ASN A 206 4.74 -6.11 10.31
CA ASN A 206 4.40 -7.23 9.46
C ASN A 206 4.38 -8.53 10.26
N TRP A 207 3.52 -9.44 9.86
CA TRP A 207 3.25 -10.67 10.58
C TRP A 207 3.38 -11.90 9.68
N VAL A 208 3.86 -12.99 10.29
CA VAL A 208 3.62 -14.35 9.81
C VAL A 208 2.33 -14.81 10.48
N VAL A 209 1.36 -15.25 9.68
CA VAL A 209 0.06 -15.71 10.17
C VAL A 209 -0.15 -17.15 9.76
N SER A 210 -0.36 -18.04 10.72
CA SER A 210 -0.64 -19.45 10.50
C SER A 210 -2.08 -19.76 10.86
N PHE A 211 -2.73 -20.56 10.01
CA PHE A 211 -4.08 -21.03 10.13
C PHE A 211 -4.07 -22.56 10.36
N ASP A 212 -4.65 -22.99 11.44
CA ASP A 212 -4.82 -24.42 11.80
C ASP A 212 -6.30 -24.73 12.02
N ASN A 213 -6.93 -25.30 11.01
CA ASN A 213 -8.35 -25.66 11.00
C ASN A 213 -9.29 -24.51 11.39
N VAL A 214 -8.97 -23.29 10.95
CA VAL A 214 -9.81 -22.11 11.20
C VAL A 214 -11.15 -22.29 10.47
N ARG A 215 -12.24 -22.28 11.24
CA ARG A 215 -13.58 -22.49 10.69
C ARG A 215 -14.15 -21.19 10.14
N LEU A 216 -14.45 -21.17 8.86
CA LEU A 216 -15.06 -20.04 8.17
C LEU A 216 -16.52 -20.39 7.81
N SER A 217 -17.45 -19.47 8.01
CA SER A 217 -18.83 -19.63 7.52
C SER A 217 -18.89 -19.54 6.00
N ALA A 218 -19.96 -20.04 5.40
CA ALA A 218 -20.21 -19.86 3.97
C ALA A 218 -20.28 -18.37 3.59
N ASP A 219 -20.80 -17.53 4.48
CA ASP A 219 -20.95 -16.07 4.30
C ASP A 219 -19.62 -15.30 4.37
N SER A 220 -18.52 -15.98 4.71
CA SER A 220 -17.19 -15.36 4.68
C SER A 220 -16.58 -15.22 3.28
N VAL A 221 -17.17 -15.88 2.28
CA VAL A 221 -16.73 -15.76 0.89
C VAL A 221 -17.04 -14.36 0.36
N LEU A 222 -16.03 -13.70 -0.19
CA LEU A 222 -16.17 -12.43 -0.88
C LEU A 222 -16.25 -12.66 -2.39
N GLY A 223 -17.42 -12.39 -2.98
CA GLY A 223 -17.74 -12.77 -4.34
C GLY A 223 -18.15 -14.24 -4.43
N ASP A 224 -17.80 -14.92 -5.52
CA ASP A 224 -18.14 -16.32 -5.75
C ASP A 224 -16.96 -17.26 -5.45
N GLU A 225 -17.24 -18.45 -4.93
CA GLU A 225 -16.26 -19.51 -4.73
C GLU A 225 -15.55 -19.86 -6.05
N GLY A 226 -14.24 -19.87 -6.04
CA GLY A 226 -13.40 -20.15 -7.21
C GLY A 226 -13.19 -18.97 -8.17
N SER A 227 -13.84 -17.84 -7.95
CA SER A 227 -13.76 -16.62 -8.79
C SER A 227 -12.85 -15.53 -8.18
N GLY A 228 -11.97 -15.88 -7.25
CA GLY A 228 -11.16 -14.93 -6.48
C GLY A 228 -10.17 -14.10 -7.31
N LEU A 229 -9.87 -14.48 -8.56
CA LEU A 229 -8.91 -13.74 -9.38
C LEU A 229 -9.38 -12.31 -9.66
N GLY A 230 -10.64 -12.12 -10.05
CA GLY A 230 -11.21 -10.78 -10.30
C GLY A 230 -11.20 -9.92 -9.03
N VAL A 231 -11.65 -10.49 -7.92
CA VAL A 231 -11.64 -9.85 -6.59
C VAL A 231 -10.23 -9.42 -6.19
N MET A 232 -9.22 -10.29 -6.42
CA MET A 232 -7.81 -9.97 -6.16
C MET A 232 -7.33 -8.75 -6.97
N PHE A 233 -7.65 -8.66 -8.26
CA PHE A 233 -7.22 -7.52 -9.08
C PHE A 233 -7.93 -6.22 -8.69
N ASP A 234 -9.18 -6.30 -8.21
CA ASP A 234 -9.87 -5.16 -7.60
C ASP A 234 -9.24 -4.71 -6.26
N CYS A 235 -8.44 -5.56 -5.59
CA CYS A 235 -7.54 -5.16 -4.50
C CYS A 235 -6.22 -4.59 -5.02
N LEU A 236 -5.53 -5.33 -5.90
CA LEU A 236 -4.13 -5.11 -6.24
C LEU A 236 -3.89 -3.89 -7.16
N ASN A 237 -4.86 -3.47 -7.98
CA ASN A 237 -4.72 -2.26 -8.78
C ASN A 237 -4.81 -0.98 -7.91
N PRO A 238 -5.80 -0.80 -7.02
CA PRO A 238 -5.81 0.26 -6.01
C PRO A 238 -4.55 0.27 -5.14
N GLU A 239 -4.06 -0.89 -4.70
CA GLU A 239 -2.81 -0.99 -3.94
C GLU A 239 -1.64 -0.34 -4.66
N ARG A 240 -1.44 -0.66 -5.96
CA ARG A 240 -0.35 -0.09 -6.76
C ARG A 240 -0.45 1.44 -6.86
N MET A 241 -1.67 1.97 -7.03
CA MET A 241 -1.89 3.41 -7.11
C MET A 241 -1.62 4.11 -5.77
N LEU A 242 -2.09 3.54 -4.65
CA LEU A 242 -1.85 4.11 -3.31
C LEU A 242 -0.38 4.04 -2.89
N VAL A 243 0.29 2.92 -3.17
CA VAL A 243 1.74 2.81 -2.95
C VAL A 243 2.50 3.80 -3.83
N THR A 244 2.06 4.03 -5.07
CA THR A 244 2.64 5.07 -5.94
C THR A 244 2.49 6.45 -5.32
N ALA A 245 1.31 6.81 -4.81
CA ALA A 245 1.06 8.08 -4.14
C ALA A 245 1.97 8.27 -2.91
N ALA A 246 2.08 7.25 -2.06
CA ALA A 246 2.98 7.27 -0.91
C ALA A 246 4.46 7.43 -1.32
N ASN A 247 4.91 6.69 -2.35
CA ASN A 247 6.29 6.76 -2.84
C ASN A 247 6.67 8.15 -3.35
N ILE A 248 5.82 8.77 -4.19
CA ILE A 248 6.11 10.10 -4.76
C ILE A 248 6.10 11.19 -3.68
N GLY A 249 5.18 11.12 -2.73
CA GLY A 249 5.14 12.04 -1.60
C GLY A 249 6.40 11.92 -0.73
N GLN A 250 6.76 10.70 -0.31
CA GLN A 250 7.97 10.46 0.48
C GLN A 250 9.26 10.81 -0.28
N ALA A 251 9.30 10.61 -1.59
CA ALA A 251 10.43 11.04 -2.41
C ALA A 251 10.59 12.55 -2.38
N ASP A 252 9.49 13.31 -2.48
CA ASP A 252 9.51 14.78 -2.36
C ASP A 252 9.95 15.25 -0.97
N PHE A 253 9.48 14.57 0.10
CA PHE A 253 9.96 14.85 1.47
C PHE A 253 11.49 14.71 1.58
N VAL A 254 12.04 13.60 1.09
CA VAL A 254 13.49 13.32 1.12
C VAL A 254 14.27 14.33 0.27
N LEU A 255 13.77 14.65 -0.93
CA LEU A 255 14.41 15.64 -1.82
C LEU A 255 14.42 17.04 -1.22
N LYS A 256 13.31 17.47 -0.59
CA LYS A 256 13.22 18.73 0.13
C LYS A 256 14.26 18.80 1.23
N LYS A 257 14.33 17.76 2.07
CA LYS A 257 15.31 17.67 3.16
C LYS A 257 16.76 17.73 2.66
N ALA A 258 17.07 17.01 1.58
CA ALA A 258 18.38 17.03 0.95
C ALA A 258 18.73 18.42 0.35
N ALA A 259 17.76 19.07 -0.30
CA ALA A 259 17.94 20.40 -0.86
C ALA A 259 18.18 21.46 0.24
N ASP A 260 17.41 21.37 1.35
CA ASP A 260 17.58 22.29 2.49
C ASP A 260 18.96 22.13 3.13
N TYR A 261 19.44 20.90 3.33
CA TYR A 261 20.80 20.64 3.79
C TYR A 261 21.85 21.17 2.82
N ALA A 262 21.68 20.95 1.52
CA ALA A 262 22.63 21.40 0.49
C ALA A 262 22.76 22.92 0.38
N ARG A 263 21.70 23.66 0.76
CA ARG A 263 21.73 25.15 0.77
C ARG A 263 22.59 25.76 1.88
N VAL A 264 22.76 25.03 3.00
CA VAL A 264 23.44 25.52 4.18
C VAL A 264 24.80 24.90 4.43
N ARG A 265 25.01 23.65 4.00
CA ARG A 265 26.30 22.96 4.19
C ARG A 265 27.36 23.51 3.27
N ALA A 266 28.40 24.11 3.83
CA ALA A 266 29.47 24.82 3.09
C ALA A 266 30.89 24.46 3.60
N PRO A 267 31.39 23.22 3.40
CA PRO A 267 32.68 22.79 3.93
C PRO A 267 33.87 23.52 3.28
N PHE A 268 33.68 24.16 2.13
CA PHE A 268 34.68 24.95 1.40
C PHE A 268 34.17 26.37 1.15
N ASP A 269 33.54 26.99 2.14
CA ASP A 269 32.99 28.37 2.12
C ASP A 269 31.88 28.60 1.05
N THR A 270 31.49 27.55 0.33
CA THR A 270 30.42 27.58 -0.68
C THR A 270 29.42 26.48 -0.37
N PRO A 271 28.10 26.78 -0.33
CA PRO A 271 27.07 25.73 -0.15
C PRO A 271 27.22 24.60 -1.17
N ILE A 272 27.18 23.36 -0.70
CA ILE A 272 27.36 22.20 -1.59
C ILE A 272 26.33 22.15 -2.70
N GLY A 273 25.15 22.74 -2.49
CA GLY A 273 24.11 22.89 -3.52
C GLY A 273 24.51 23.74 -4.72
N ALA A 274 25.64 24.45 -4.68
CA ALA A 274 26.17 25.19 -5.83
C ALA A 274 26.92 24.29 -6.84
N TYR A 275 27.25 23.05 -6.44
CA TYR A 275 28.00 22.13 -7.31
C TYR A 275 27.06 21.27 -8.15
N GLN A 276 27.32 21.16 -9.47
CA GLN A 276 26.49 20.37 -10.39
C GLN A 276 26.43 18.88 -10.01
N SER A 277 27.49 18.34 -9.41
CA SER A 277 27.53 16.95 -8.90
C SER A 277 26.50 16.70 -7.77
N VAL A 278 26.04 17.74 -7.08
CA VAL A 278 24.98 17.70 -6.08
C VAL A 278 23.61 18.05 -6.70
N GLN A 279 23.57 19.08 -7.52
CA GLN A 279 22.33 19.58 -8.15
C GLN A 279 21.72 18.55 -9.11
N HIS A 280 22.52 17.97 -10.01
CA HIS A 280 22.00 17.14 -11.09
C HIS A 280 21.33 15.86 -10.58
N PRO A 281 21.87 15.06 -9.63
CA PRO A 281 21.17 13.90 -9.08
C PRO A 281 19.83 14.26 -8.43
N LEU A 282 19.76 15.36 -7.68
CA LEU A 282 18.51 15.83 -7.07
C LEU A 282 17.49 16.26 -8.13
N ALA A 283 17.93 16.99 -9.15
CA ALA A 283 17.06 17.45 -10.25
C ALA A 283 16.53 16.27 -11.07
N ILE A 284 17.37 15.27 -11.40
CA ILE A 284 16.95 14.05 -12.12
C ILE A 284 15.91 13.29 -11.31
N ALA A 285 16.14 13.08 -10.01
CA ALA A 285 15.19 12.42 -9.14
C ALA A 285 13.84 13.18 -9.10
N LYS A 286 13.89 14.53 -8.99
CA LYS A 286 12.67 15.37 -8.99
C LYS A 286 11.90 15.26 -10.31
N VAL A 287 12.55 15.25 -11.46
CA VAL A 287 11.90 15.04 -12.77
C VAL A 287 11.18 13.70 -12.81
N ASN A 288 11.81 12.64 -12.33
CA ASN A 288 11.22 11.30 -12.30
C ASN A 288 10.04 11.19 -11.32
N VAL A 289 10.10 11.88 -10.18
CA VAL A 289 8.96 11.99 -9.25
C VAL A 289 7.77 12.67 -9.92
N GLU A 290 7.98 13.78 -10.63
CA GLU A 290 6.89 14.46 -11.35
C GLU A 290 6.33 13.61 -12.50
N ALA A 291 7.18 12.88 -13.22
CA ALA A 291 6.72 11.96 -14.25
C ALA A 291 5.89 10.81 -13.66
N ALA A 292 6.32 10.26 -12.50
CA ALA A 292 5.55 9.23 -11.78
C ALA A 292 4.20 9.78 -11.29
N ARG A 293 4.18 11.03 -10.80
CA ARG A 293 2.95 11.73 -10.37
C ARG A 293 1.98 11.88 -11.53
N ALA A 294 2.44 12.28 -12.71
CA ALA A 294 1.61 12.39 -13.89
C ALA A 294 1.01 11.03 -14.31
N LEU A 295 1.79 9.94 -14.24
CA LEU A 295 1.30 8.59 -14.50
C LEU A 295 0.31 8.12 -13.44
N LEU A 296 0.50 8.47 -12.17
CA LEU A 296 -0.45 8.16 -11.10
C LEU A 296 -1.81 8.78 -11.39
N TYR A 297 -1.85 10.09 -11.64
CA TYR A 297 -3.14 10.76 -11.89
C TYR A 297 -3.81 10.33 -13.19
N LYS A 298 -3.04 9.90 -14.18
CA LYS A 298 -3.59 9.22 -15.35
C LYS A 298 -4.25 7.89 -14.97
N ALA A 299 -3.56 7.06 -14.17
CA ALA A 299 -4.06 5.75 -13.76
C ALA A 299 -5.31 5.87 -12.87
N THR A 300 -5.31 6.80 -11.90
CA THR A 300 -6.46 6.99 -11.02
C THR A 300 -7.68 7.50 -11.79
N ALA A 301 -7.52 8.43 -12.75
CA ALA A 301 -8.61 8.89 -13.60
C ALA A 301 -9.23 7.76 -14.44
N ILE A 302 -8.40 6.88 -15.03
CA ILE A 302 -8.86 5.69 -15.76
C ILE A 302 -9.66 4.75 -14.84
N PHE A 303 -9.19 4.57 -13.62
CA PHE A 303 -9.88 3.76 -12.62
C PHE A 303 -11.22 4.35 -12.21
N ASP A 304 -11.27 5.66 -11.95
CA ASP A 304 -12.48 6.39 -11.55
C ASP A 304 -13.56 6.40 -12.63
N GLU A 305 -13.14 6.32 -13.91
CA GLU A 305 -14.04 6.11 -15.06
C GLU A 305 -14.54 4.66 -15.18
N GLY A 306 -14.08 3.73 -14.33
CA GLY A 306 -14.43 2.31 -14.36
C GLY A 306 -13.74 1.51 -15.47
N ASN A 307 -12.66 2.04 -16.05
CA ASN A 307 -11.91 1.41 -17.13
C ASN A 307 -10.80 0.48 -16.61
N GLU A 308 -10.28 -0.39 -17.49
CA GLU A 308 -9.16 -1.30 -17.18
C GLU A 308 -7.87 -0.50 -16.95
N VAL A 309 -7.32 -0.61 -15.73
CA VAL A 309 -6.21 0.24 -15.26
C VAL A 309 -4.90 -0.54 -15.06
N GLY A 310 -4.91 -1.86 -15.19
CA GLY A 310 -3.79 -2.71 -14.79
C GLY A 310 -2.44 -2.32 -15.40
N LEU A 311 -2.41 -1.90 -16.68
CA LEU A 311 -1.18 -1.48 -17.35
C LEU A 311 -0.68 -0.12 -16.81
N ASP A 312 -1.56 0.86 -16.68
CA ASP A 312 -1.22 2.21 -16.22
C ASP A 312 -0.79 2.19 -14.74
N ALA A 313 -1.48 1.44 -13.88
CA ALA A 313 -1.10 1.24 -12.48
C ALA A 313 0.29 0.59 -12.34
N ASN A 314 0.63 -0.38 -13.20
CA ASN A 314 1.95 -0.98 -13.23
C ASN A 314 3.04 0.01 -13.68
N MET A 315 2.80 0.81 -14.72
CA MET A 315 3.75 1.84 -15.17
C MET A 315 3.99 2.89 -14.07
N ALA A 316 2.94 3.37 -13.41
CA ALA A 316 3.03 4.34 -12.32
C ALA A 316 3.80 3.75 -11.12
N LYS A 317 3.51 2.51 -10.71
CA LYS A 317 4.21 1.81 -9.65
C LYS A 317 5.70 1.64 -9.96
N TYR A 318 6.06 1.19 -11.15
CA TYR A 318 7.46 1.02 -11.56
C TYR A 318 8.22 2.34 -11.48
N LEU A 319 7.70 3.39 -12.09
CA LEU A 319 8.40 4.67 -12.14
C LEU A 319 8.49 5.30 -10.75
N SER A 320 7.43 5.25 -9.92
CA SER A 320 7.46 5.81 -8.58
C SER A 320 8.49 5.14 -7.66
N SER A 321 8.56 3.80 -7.67
CA SER A 321 9.53 3.07 -6.86
C SER A 321 10.98 3.35 -7.29
N THR A 322 11.22 3.46 -8.59
CA THR A 322 12.54 3.82 -9.15
C THR A 322 12.91 5.28 -8.81
N ALA A 323 11.96 6.22 -8.95
CA ALA A 323 12.16 7.63 -8.61
C ALA A 323 12.44 7.82 -7.11
N TYR A 324 11.72 7.08 -6.25
CA TYR A 324 11.93 7.12 -4.81
C TYR A 324 13.31 6.58 -4.43
N ALA A 325 13.75 5.46 -5.01
CA ALA A 325 15.10 4.95 -4.82
C ALA A 325 16.18 5.94 -5.30
N GLN A 326 15.96 6.62 -6.42
CA GLN A 326 16.86 7.68 -6.90
C GLN A 326 16.91 8.87 -5.94
N ALA A 327 15.76 9.31 -5.42
CA ALA A 327 15.67 10.42 -4.46
C ALA A 327 16.45 10.10 -3.18
N THR A 328 16.26 8.92 -2.61
CA THR A 328 16.96 8.51 -1.38
C THR A 328 18.46 8.29 -1.61
N ASN A 329 18.88 7.76 -2.75
CA ASN A 329 20.30 7.65 -3.12
C ASN A 329 20.95 9.05 -3.27
N ALA A 330 20.28 9.99 -3.94
CA ALA A 330 20.77 11.37 -4.08
C ALA A 330 20.89 12.03 -2.71
N ALA A 331 19.90 11.88 -1.83
CA ALA A 331 19.95 12.41 -0.47
C ALA A 331 21.11 11.81 0.35
N ALA A 332 21.35 10.50 0.25
CA ALA A 332 22.47 9.84 0.92
C ALA A 332 23.82 10.47 0.53
N MET A 333 24.01 10.74 -0.75
CA MET A 333 25.23 11.41 -1.24
C MET A 333 25.36 12.84 -0.75
N VAL A 334 24.26 13.57 -0.65
CA VAL A 334 24.22 14.96 -0.14
C VAL A 334 24.59 15.02 1.35
N PHE A 335 24.04 14.11 2.16
CA PHE A 335 24.29 14.08 3.61
C PHE A 335 25.64 13.44 3.97
N GLY A 336 26.24 12.65 3.06
CA GLY A 336 27.47 11.89 3.35
C GLY A 336 27.31 11.02 4.59
N GLY A 337 28.26 11.06 5.51
CA GLY A 337 28.20 10.30 6.77
C GLY A 337 26.98 10.60 7.63
N GLY A 338 26.43 11.81 7.55
CA GLY A 338 25.20 12.19 8.25
C GLY A 338 23.95 11.42 7.81
N PHE A 339 23.97 10.79 6.63
CA PHE A 339 22.88 9.93 6.19
C PHE A 339 22.60 8.78 7.15
N ALA A 340 23.64 8.22 7.79
CA ALA A 340 23.53 7.12 8.75
C ALA A 340 23.10 7.59 10.15
N ASP A 341 23.07 8.89 10.41
CA ASP A 341 22.61 9.45 11.67
C ASP A 341 21.09 9.33 11.77
N MET A 342 20.63 8.61 12.79
CA MET A 342 19.18 8.38 13.03
C MET A 342 18.42 9.67 13.35
N GLU A 343 19.09 10.74 13.79
CA GLU A 343 18.48 12.06 13.99
C GLU A 343 18.11 12.70 12.65
N GLN A 344 18.84 12.38 11.58
CA GLN A 344 18.51 12.83 10.24
C GLN A 344 17.29 12.13 9.65
N ASP A 345 16.85 11.01 10.21
CA ASP A 345 15.64 10.30 9.82
C ASP A 345 15.55 10.01 8.30
N LEU A 346 16.66 9.56 7.69
CA LEU A 346 16.75 9.23 6.26
C LEU A 346 16.79 7.74 6.01
N ILE A 347 17.34 6.96 6.94
CA ILE A 347 17.47 5.49 6.83
C ILE A 347 16.11 4.81 6.63
N PRO A 348 15.02 5.15 7.37
CA PRO A 348 13.71 4.55 7.15
C PRO A 348 13.20 4.74 5.72
N PHE A 349 13.38 5.92 5.14
CA PHE A 349 12.97 6.21 3.75
C PHE A 349 13.81 5.45 2.74
N TYR A 350 15.11 5.30 2.99
CA TYR A 350 16.00 4.55 2.12
C TYR A 350 15.61 3.05 2.05
N LEU A 351 15.35 2.45 3.20
CA LEU A 351 14.91 1.06 3.29
C LEU A 351 13.51 0.87 2.67
N GLN A 352 12.59 1.80 2.92
CA GLN A 352 11.26 1.80 2.33
C GLN A 352 11.32 1.94 0.80
N ALA A 353 12.21 2.79 0.27
CA ALA A 353 12.41 2.93 -1.16
C ALA A 353 12.90 1.62 -1.79
N LYS A 354 13.80 0.89 -1.13
CA LYS A 354 14.26 -0.43 -1.60
C LYS A 354 13.16 -1.48 -1.52
N LEU A 355 12.36 -1.48 -0.46
CA LEU A 355 11.20 -2.35 -0.38
C LEU A 355 10.21 -2.06 -1.52
N SER A 356 9.99 -0.79 -1.85
CA SER A 356 9.02 -0.41 -2.89
C SER A 356 9.41 -0.89 -4.30
N GLU A 357 10.68 -1.26 -4.55
CA GLU A 357 11.10 -1.88 -5.82
C GLU A 357 10.65 -3.35 -5.94
N VAL A 358 10.39 -4.02 -4.81
CA VAL A 358 10.00 -5.45 -4.76
C VAL A 358 8.57 -5.69 -4.28
N ALA A 359 7.97 -4.73 -3.59
CA ALA A 359 6.60 -4.79 -3.08
C ALA A 359 5.78 -3.58 -3.62
N PRO A 360 4.44 -3.71 -3.76
CA PRO A 360 3.60 -4.91 -3.62
C PRO A 360 3.83 -5.95 -4.70
N VAL A 361 4.46 -5.56 -5.82
CA VAL A 361 4.86 -6.45 -6.91
C VAL A 361 6.29 -6.10 -7.35
N ASN A 362 7.10 -7.12 -7.61
CA ASN A 362 8.49 -6.94 -8.02
C ASN A 362 8.59 -6.20 -9.37
N ASN A 363 9.47 -5.19 -9.46
CA ASN A 363 9.66 -4.37 -10.66
C ASN A 363 10.00 -5.21 -11.91
N ASN A 364 10.69 -6.36 -11.77
CA ASN A 364 10.97 -7.23 -12.90
C ASN A 364 9.69 -7.84 -13.51
N ILE A 365 8.73 -8.23 -12.65
CA ILE A 365 7.42 -8.73 -13.11
C ILE A 365 6.61 -7.61 -13.76
N VAL A 366 6.64 -6.41 -13.17
CA VAL A 366 6.01 -5.22 -13.74
C VAL A 366 6.55 -4.93 -15.14
N LEU A 367 7.87 -4.93 -15.31
CA LEU A 367 8.51 -4.72 -16.62
C LEU A 367 8.13 -5.81 -17.63
N SER A 368 8.09 -7.08 -17.21
CA SER A 368 7.63 -8.18 -18.06
C SER A 368 6.17 -8.00 -18.48
N HIS A 369 5.30 -7.57 -17.55
CA HIS A 369 3.90 -7.27 -17.86
C HIS A 369 3.77 -6.12 -18.86
N ILE A 370 4.51 -5.03 -18.69
CA ILE A 370 4.53 -3.89 -19.61
C ILE A 370 5.03 -4.33 -20.99
N ALA A 371 6.13 -5.08 -21.05
CA ALA A 371 6.69 -5.58 -22.31
C ALA A 371 5.69 -6.44 -23.11
N GLN A 372 4.96 -7.31 -22.40
CA GLN A 372 3.99 -8.21 -23.04
C GLN A 372 2.70 -7.45 -23.45
N ASN A 373 2.21 -6.55 -22.62
CA ASN A 373 0.89 -5.94 -22.85
C ASN A 373 0.94 -4.63 -23.61
N ALA A 374 1.97 -3.79 -23.43
CA ALA A 374 2.14 -2.53 -24.18
C ALA A 374 2.91 -2.73 -25.48
N LEU A 375 4.03 -3.52 -25.45
CA LEU A 375 4.90 -3.71 -26.61
C LEU A 375 4.60 -5.00 -27.39
N LYS A 376 3.66 -5.83 -26.90
CA LYS A 376 3.27 -7.11 -27.50
C LYS A 376 4.43 -8.09 -27.69
N LEU A 377 5.45 -8.01 -26.83
CA LEU A 377 6.57 -8.95 -26.84
C LEU A 377 6.12 -10.34 -26.35
N PRO A 378 6.78 -11.41 -26.82
CA PRO A 378 6.49 -12.76 -26.35
C PRO A 378 6.67 -12.91 -24.83
N LYS A 379 5.87 -13.79 -24.25
CA LYS A 379 5.98 -14.15 -22.83
C LYS A 379 7.32 -14.86 -22.58
N SER A 380 8.05 -14.47 -21.53
CA SER A 380 9.37 -15.02 -21.22
C SER A 380 9.33 -16.33 -20.45
N TYR A 381 8.22 -16.66 -19.79
CA TYR A 381 8.02 -17.89 -18.99
C TYR A 381 6.52 -18.16 -18.77
#